data_5d94531630b8ddc7a8cbb80c846d029d
#
_entry.id   5d94531630b8ddc7a8cbb80c846d029d
#
_cell.length_a   1.000
_cell.length_b   1.000
_cell.length_c   1.000
_cell.angle_alpha   90.00
_cell.angle_beta   90.00
_cell.angle_gamma   90.00
#
_symmetry.space_group_name_H-M   'P 1'
#
loop_
_entity.id
_entity.type
_entity.pdbx_description
1 polymer ?
#
loop_
_entity_poly.entity_id
_entity_poly.type
_entity_poly.pdbx_seq_one_letter_code
_entity_poly.pdbx_strand_id
1 'polypeptide(L)'
;MKRFLTTLLLTACMLSSLTGCGSKADEKEGNGTLPIADNSVDFAYSLKLGWNLGNTLESTGTRLLNAETAWGQPKTTKEMIDYVKEAGFTGIRIPVTWSSHMNDDYTIDEMWMDRVQEVVDYGLDAGLYVILNSHHDCEKYFPTEENLENGKAYLAAVWTQISERFKDYDERLIFESMNEPRLINTAKEWWFTENDPDGLESIRCIVEMNQTFVDTVRSGEHYNKTRYLMVPSNAASAQNALSDAFSMPEDEADRVILSVHAYSPYDFAMNANGYTEWTEERAPELSFLDDLYEKFVKNGYGVVIGEMGAINKDNYEDRIAWAKDYTEKASANKMSCFLWDNNGTKIGSENFAMIDRRNQKIYYPEMLQAMLANYQ
;
A
#
# COMPACT_ATOMS: atom_id res chain seq x y z
N MET A 1 74.05 22.29 -45.35
CA MET A 1 74.36 21.07 -46.15
C MET A 1 73.21 20.14 -46.09
N LYS A 2 72.69 19.76 -47.30
CA LYS A 2 71.77 18.65 -47.64
C LYS A 2 70.44 18.53 -46.87
N ARG A 3 69.28 18.97 -47.40
CA ARG A 3 68.43 18.42 -48.47
C ARG A 3 68.05 16.93 -48.24
N PHE A 4 66.73 16.67 -48.05
CA PHE A 4 65.89 15.86 -48.92
C PHE A 4 64.42 16.02 -48.48
N LEU A 5 63.67 16.40 -49.37
CA LEU A 5 62.34 16.27 -49.92
C LEU A 5 61.86 14.80 -49.99
N THR A 6 60.59 14.63 -49.82
CA THR A 6 59.61 13.85 -50.65
C THR A 6 58.34 13.62 -49.82
N THR A 7 57.18 13.73 -50.21
CA THR A 7 56.36 13.85 -51.40
C THR A 7 54.92 13.55 -50.93
N LEU A 8 54.05 14.36 -51.37
CA LEU A 8 52.57 14.36 -51.24
C LEU A 8 51.94 13.08 -51.87
N LEU A 9 50.88 12.51 -51.29
CA LEU A 9 49.86 11.79 -52.05
C LEU A 9 48.48 12.16 -51.49
N LEU A 10 47.74 12.93 -52.22
CA LEU A 10 46.32 13.14 -52.11
C LEU A 10 45.57 11.89 -52.68
N THR A 11 44.60 11.41 -51.91
CA THR A 11 43.53 10.57 -52.53
C THR A 11 42.21 11.15 -52.11
N ALA A 12 41.55 11.77 -53.08
CA ALA A 12 40.17 12.22 -52.99
C ALA A 12 39.22 11.04 -53.15
N CYS A 13 38.27 10.86 -52.25
CA CYS A 13 37.11 10.05 -52.46
C CYS A 13 35.85 10.91 -52.30
N MET A 14 35.03 10.87 -53.33
CA MET A 14 33.83 11.67 -53.52
C MET A 14 32.73 11.31 -52.48
N LEU A 15 32.13 12.34 -51.94
CA LEU A 15 30.84 12.29 -51.23
C LEU A 15 29.72 12.17 -52.25
N SER A 16 28.90 11.13 -52.10
CA SER A 16 27.54 11.09 -52.63
C SER A 16 26.56 11.49 -51.52
N SER A 17 25.98 12.64 -51.69
CA SER A 17 24.88 13.14 -50.87
C SER A 17 23.59 12.36 -51.15
N LEU A 18 23.08 11.65 -50.15
CA LEU A 18 21.70 11.17 -50.10
C LEU A 18 20.96 11.98 -49.05
N THR A 19 20.17 12.93 -49.50
CA THR A 19 19.16 13.62 -48.71
C THR A 19 18.02 12.64 -48.41
N GLY A 20 18.05 12.05 -47.21
CA GLY A 20 16.91 11.35 -46.63
C GLY A 20 16.12 12.31 -45.75
N CYS A 21 14.93 12.67 -46.20
CA CYS A 21 13.92 13.36 -45.41
C CYS A 21 13.41 12.38 -44.34
N GLY A 22 13.97 12.40 -43.16
CA GLY A 22 13.48 11.66 -42.01
C GLY A 22 12.58 12.59 -41.19
N SER A 23 11.30 12.32 -41.20
CA SER A 23 10.32 12.87 -40.26
C SER A 23 10.83 12.64 -38.86
N LYS A 24 11.02 13.72 -38.08
CA LYS A 24 11.14 13.64 -36.62
C LYS A 24 9.84 13.00 -36.11
N ALA A 25 9.90 11.75 -35.72
CA ALA A 25 8.92 11.20 -34.81
C ALA A 25 9.10 11.98 -33.50
N ASP A 26 8.06 12.62 -33.04
CA ASP A 26 7.98 13.13 -31.69
C ASP A 26 8.24 11.94 -30.76
N GLU A 27 9.40 11.94 -30.13
CA GLU A 27 9.62 11.12 -28.93
C GLU A 27 8.62 11.63 -27.90
N LYS A 28 7.50 10.93 -27.73
CA LYS A 28 6.70 11.03 -26.54
C LYS A 28 7.68 10.77 -25.38
N GLU A 29 7.82 11.76 -24.51
CA GLU A 29 8.48 11.57 -23.22
C GLU A 29 7.94 10.29 -22.62
N GLY A 30 8.80 9.29 -22.46
CA GLY A 30 8.44 8.00 -21.95
C GLY A 30 7.86 8.19 -20.56
N ASN A 31 6.68 7.65 -20.36
CA ASN A 31 6.08 7.47 -19.04
C ASN A 31 7.14 6.72 -18.21
N GLY A 32 7.87 7.45 -17.35
CA GLY A 32 9.00 6.89 -16.60
C GLY A 32 8.48 5.71 -15.78
N THR A 33 8.91 4.51 -16.14
CA THR A 33 8.63 3.32 -15.35
C THR A 33 9.14 3.53 -13.94
N LEU A 34 8.27 3.37 -12.94
CA LEU A 34 8.67 3.42 -11.54
C LEU A 34 9.78 2.39 -11.28
N PRO A 35 10.83 2.74 -10.51
CA PRO A 35 11.91 1.81 -10.22
C PRO A 35 11.41 0.67 -9.32
N ILE A 36 11.84 -0.54 -9.62
CA ILE A 36 11.66 -1.70 -8.75
C ILE A 36 13.01 -1.94 -8.07
N ALA A 37 13.08 -1.69 -6.77
CA ALA A 37 14.28 -1.97 -5.98
C ALA A 37 14.42 -3.48 -5.72
N ASP A 38 15.65 -3.97 -5.53
CA ASP A 38 15.91 -5.40 -5.41
C ASP A 38 15.67 -5.96 -3.99
N ASN A 39 15.60 -5.11 -2.98
CA ASN A 39 15.34 -5.50 -1.59
C ASN A 39 14.07 -4.86 -1.04
N SER A 40 13.46 -5.50 -0.03
CA SER A 40 12.17 -5.07 0.51
C SER A 40 12.21 -3.72 1.22
N VAL A 41 13.34 -3.32 1.83
CA VAL A 41 13.49 -2.02 2.51
C VAL A 41 13.45 -0.86 1.52
N ASP A 42 14.30 -0.92 0.49
CA ASP A 42 14.38 0.16 -0.49
C ASP A 42 13.11 0.18 -1.36
N PHE A 43 12.53 -0.99 -1.64
CA PHE A 43 11.25 -1.05 -2.35
C PHE A 43 10.12 -0.43 -1.53
N ALA A 44 9.93 -0.84 -0.27
CA ALA A 44 8.92 -0.27 0.62
C ALA A 44 9.06 1.26 0.73
N TYR A 45 10.30 1.76 0.88
CA TYR A 45 10.57 3.20 0.92
C TYR A 45 10.27 3.90 -0.43
N SER A 46 10.47 3.24 -1.56
CA SER A 46 10.18 3.80 -2.89
C SER A 46 8.69 4.08 -3.13
N LEU A 47 7.80 3.45 -2.35
CA LEU A 47 6.35 3.73 -2.38
C LEU A 47 6.02 5.13 -1.85
N LYS A 48 6.92 5.75 -1.09
CA LYS A 48 6.84 7.14 -0.59
C LYS A 48 5.51 7.44 0.11
N LEU A 49 4.73 8.38 -0.46
CA LEU A 49 3.39 8.72 0.04
C LEU A 49 2.33 8.12 -0.88
N GLY A 50 1.51 7.24 -0.32
CA GLY A 50 0.38 6.61 -1.00
C GLY A 50 -0.97 7.08 -0.47
N TRP A 51 -2.02 6.66 -1.16
CA TRP A 51 -3.41 6.98 -0.87
C TRP A 51 -4.26 5.72 -0.87
N ASN A 52 -5.21 5.61 0.07
CA ASN A 52 -6.16 4.50 0.11
C ASN A 52 -7.46 4.88 -0.59
N LEU A 53 -7.95 4.02 -1.49
CA LEU A 53 -9.29 4.09 -2.09
C LEU A 53 -10.32 3.53 -1.07
N GLY A 54 -10.48 4.19 0.08
CA GLY A 54 -11.31 3.69 1.18
C GLY A 54 -12.81 3.84 0.94
N ASN A 55 -13.60 3.00 1.61
CA ASN A 55 -15.06 2.91 1.56
C ASN A 55 -15.62 2.63 0.15
N THR A 56 -14.91 1.87 -0.65
CA THR A 56 -15.23 1.63 -2.07
C THR A 56 -15.41 0.13 -2.35
N LEU A 57 -14.35 -0.56 -2.79
CA LEU A 57 -14.42 -2.00 -3.12
C LEU A 57 -14.40 -2.91 -1.88
N GLU A 58 -14.11 -2.39 -0.71
CA GLU A 58 -14.23 -3.11 0.55
C GLU A 58 -15.61 -3.00 1.21
N SER A 59 -16.54 -2.24 0.63
CA SER A 59 -17.88 -2.06 1.18
C SER A 59 -18.61 -3.38 1.34
N THR A 60 -19.22 -3.57 2.51
CA THR A 60 -20.03 -4.76 2.86
C THR A 60 -21.53 -4.48 2.83
N GLY A 61 -22.34 -5.52 3.04
CA GLY A 61 -23.82 -5.41 3.11
C GLY A 61 -24.53 -5.50 1.77
N THR A 62 -23.81 -5.54 0.65
CA THR A 62 -24.33 -5.79 -0.69
C THR A 62 -23.32 -6.57 -1.52
N ARG A 63 -23.69 -6.98 -2.73
CA ARG A 63 -22.87 -7.87 -3.56
C ARG A 63 -22.55 -7.25 -4.91
N LEU A 64 -21.47 -7.72 -5.52
CA LEU A 64 -21.02 -7.39 -6.87
C LEU A 64 -20.87 -5.86 -7.06
N LEU A 65 -21.10 -5.37 -8.25
CA LEU A 65 -20.85 -3.97 -8.62
C LEU A 65 -21.61 -2.94 -7.78
N ASN A 66 -22.69 -3.34 -7.10
CA ASN A 66 -23.43 -2.45 -6.20
C ASN A 66 -22.65 -2.16 -4.90
N ALA A 67 -21.70 -3.03 -4.52
CA ALA A 67 -20.87 -2.82 -3.34
C ALA A 67 -20.03 -1.56 -3.45
N GLU A 68 -19.43 -1.32 -4.59
CA GLU A 68 -18.53 -0.17 -4.82
C GLU A 68 -19.12 1.19 -4.41
N THR A 69 -20.43 1.34 -4.49
CA THR A 69 -21.12 2.60 -4.15
C THR A 69 -22.00 2.51 -2.90
N ALA A 70 -22.03 1.36 -2.24
CA ALA A 70 -22.94 1.07 -1.14
C ALA A 70 -22.76 2.00 0.07
N TRP A 71 -21.50 2.41 0.33
CA TRP A 71 -21.19 3.33 1.43
C TRP A 71 -21.13 4.80 0.98
N GLY A 72 -21.82 5.13 -0.13
CA GLY A 72 -22.01 6.50 -0.60
C GLY A 72 -20.89 7.07 -1.47
N GLN A 73 -19.92 6.24 -1.82
CA GLN A 73 -18.84 6.65 -2.72
C GLN A 73 -19.31 6.73 -4.18
N PRO A 74 -18.70 7.59 -5.01
CA PRO A 74 -18.91 7.53 -6.45
C PRO A 74 -18.25 6.25 -7.00
N LYS A 75 -18.75 5.77 -8.15
CA LYS A 75 -18.03 4.75 -8.92
C LYS A 75 -16.63 5.26 -9.25
N THR A 76 -15.60 4.45 -9.03
CA THR A 76 -14.21 4.80 -9.34
C THR A 76 -14.01 4.90 -10.85
N THR A 77 -13.40 5.98 -11.30
CA THR A 77 -13.06 6.20 -12.72
C THR A 77 -11.56 6.38 -12.90
N LYS A 78 -11.10 6.20 -14.13
CA LYS A 78 -9.70 6.42 -14.47
C LYS A 78 -9.26 7.85 -14.15
N GLU A 79 -10.10 8.84 -14.48
CA GLU A 79 -9.82 10.26 -14.23
C GLU A 79 -9.64 10.57 -12.75
N MET A 80 -10.39 9.86 -11.87
CA MET A 80 -10.21 10.00 -10.42
C MET A 80 -8.84 9.49 -10.00
N ILE A 81 -8.39 8.36 -10.53
CA ILE A 81 -7.07 7.78 -10.19
C ILE A 81 -5.93 8.60 -10.84
N ASP A 82 -6.11 9.09 -12.05
CA ASP A 82 -5.18 10.02 -12.67
C ASP A 82 -4.98 11.28 -11.78
N TYR A 83 -6.08 11.81 -11.21
CA TYR A 83 -6.02 12.93 -10.28
C TYR A 83 -5.27 12.61 -8.97
N VAL A 84 -5.36 11.39 -8.45
CA VAL A 84 -4.54 10.95 -7.30
C VAL A 84 -3.05 11.06 -7.64
N LYS A 85 -2.66 10.63 -8.84
CA LYS A 85 -1.28 10.79 -9.34
C LYS A 85 -0.88 12.24 -9.49
N GLU A 86 -1.73 13.08 -10.08
CA GLU A 86 -1.50 14.52 -10.26
C GLU A 86 -1.37 15.25 -8.92
N ALA A 87 -2.07 14.79 -7.88
CA ALA A 87 -1.95 15.31 -6.52
C ALA A 87 -0.59 15.02 -5.85
N GLY A 88 0.24 14.15 -6.47
CA GLY A 88 1.60 13.86 -6.02
C GLY A 88 1.78 12.51 -5.32
N PHE A 89 0.74 11.72 -5.16
CA PHE A 89 0.86 10.37 -4.61
C PHE A 89 1.64 9.45 -5.56
N THR A 90 2.41 8.54 -4.99
CA THR A 90 3.23 7.58 -5.73
C THR A 90 2.65 6.18 -5.72
N GLY A 91 1.75 5.88 -4.78
CA GLY A 91 1.08 4.60 -4.65
C GLY A 91 -0.41 4.76 -4.34
N ILE A 92 -1.17 3.73 -4.68
CA ILE A 92 -2.57 3.55 -4.29
C ILE A 92 -2.73 2.20 -3.61
N ARG A 93 -3.40 2.17 -2.46
CA ARG A 93 -3.89 0.93 -1.86
C ARG A 93 -5.36 0.80 -2.18
N ILE A 94 -5.74 -0.35 -2.69
CA ILE A 94 -7.09 -0.69 -3.13
C ILE A 94 -7.63 -1.76 -2.17
N PRO A 95 -8.34 -1.35 -1.10
CA PRO A 95 -9.03 -2.27 -0.21
C PRO A 95 -10.13 -3.03 -0.96
N VAL A 96 -10.20 -4.35 -0.80
CA VAL A 96 -11.21 -5.20 -1.45
C VAL A 96 -11.73 -6.23 -0.47
N THR A 97 -13.05 -6.33 -0.32
CA THR A 97 -13.71 -7.46 0.34
C THR A 97 -14.05 -8.52 -0.70
N TRP A 98 -13.66 -9.77 -0.44
CA TRP A 98 -13.86 -10.89 -1.36
C TRP A 98 -15.00 -11.80 -0.93
N SER A 99 -15.15 -12.02 0.39
CA SER A 99 -16.08 -13.02 0.94
C SER A 99 -17.55 -12.81 0.54
N SER A 100 -17.97 -11.55 0.35
CA SER A 100 -19.33 -11.23 -0.11
C SER A 100 -19.53 -11.37 -1.63
N HIS A 101 -18.45 -11.63 -2.38
CA HIS A 101 -18.43 -11.70 -3.84
C HIS A 101 -17.93 -13.05 -4.36
N MET A 102 -18.21 -14.12 -3.64
CA MET A 102 -17.85 -15.49 -3.98
C MET A 102 -18.97 -16.47 -3.69
N ASN A 103 -18.81 -17.68 -4.20
CA ASN A 103 -19.69 -18.81 -3.92
C ASN A 103 -19.23 -19.55 -2.65
N ASP A 104 -20.00 -20.53 -2.22
CA ASP A 104 -19.70 -21.35 -1.01
C ASP A 104 -18.42 -22.17 -1.14
N ASP A 105 -17.97 -22.46 -2.36
CA ASP A 105 -16.71 -23.14 -2.68
C ASP A 105 -15.51 -22.20 -2.80
N TYR A 106 -15.67 -20.95 -2.38
CA TYR A 106 -14.70 -19.87 -2.49
C TYR A 106 -14.36 -19.42 -3.92
N THR A 107 -15.15 -19.81 -4.93
CA THR A 107 -14.98 -19.27 -6.29
C THR A 107 -15.43 -17.82 -6.31
N ILE A 108 -14.50 -16.90 -6.62
CA ILE A 108 -14.76 -15.47 -6.76
C ILE A 108 -15.61 -15.22 -8.00
N ASP A 109 -16.64 -14.37 -7.88
CA ASP A 109 -17.46 -13.95 -9.01
C ASP A 109 -16.62 -13.20 -10.06
N GLU A 110 -16.69 -13.66 -11.31
CA GLU A 110 -15.87 -13.11 -12.39
C GLU A 110 -16.14 -11.62 -12.65
N MET A 111 -17.39 -11.19 -12.54
CA MET A 111 -17.76 -9.78 -12.71
C MET A 111 -17.11 -8.87 -11.64
N TRP A 112 -16.97 -9.40 -10.43
CA TRP A 112 -16.27 -8.70 -9.34
C TRP A 112 -14.77 -8.67 -9.59
N MET A 113 -14.18 -9.80 -9.97
CA MET A 113 -12.76 -9.89 -10.30
C MET A 113 -12.41 -8.95 -11.48
N ASP A 114 -13.24 -8.89 -12.53
CA ASP A 114 -13.06 -7.97 -13.64
C ASP A 114 -13.10 -6.50 -13.20
N ARG A 115 -14.03 -6.16 -12.27
CA ARG A 115 -14.09 -4.78 -11.76
C ARG A 115 -12.87 -4.41 -10.91
N VAL A 116 -12.41 -5.32 -10.06
CA VAL A 116 -11.17 -5.11 -9.29
C VAL A 116 -9.99 -4.92 -10.23
N GLN A 117 -9.86 -5.77 -11.25
CA GLN A 117 -8.82 -5.64 -12.27
C GLN A 117 -8.87 -4.29 -12.97
N GLU A 118 -10.06 -3.84 -13.39
CA GLU A 118 -10.22 -2.53 -14.04
C GLU A 118 -9.70 -1.37 -13.17
N VAL A 119 -9.93 -1.43 -11.85
CA VAL A 119 -9.43 -0.38 -10.93
C VAL A 119 -7.92 -0.51 -10.68
N VAL A 120 -7.39 -1.73 -10.63
CA VAL A 120 -5.94 -1.99 -10.57
C VAL A 120 -5.26 -1.41 -11.81
N ASP A 121 -5.84 -1.66 -13.00
CA ASP A 121 -5.33 -1.14 -14.28
C ASP A 121 -5.29 0.38 -14.30
N TYR A 122 -6.30 1.07 -13.75
CA TYR A 122 -6.27 2.53 -13.62
C TYR A 122 -5.07 3.03 -12.81
N GLY A 123 -4.74 2.34 -11.71
CA GLY A 123 -3.58 2.70 -10.87
C GLY A 123 -2.26 2.50 -11.61
N LEU A 124 -2.07 1.35 -12.22
CA LEU A 124 -0.84 1.03 -12.97
C LEU A 124 -0.66 1.91 -14.21
N ASP A 125 -1.74 2.18 -14.95
CA ASP A 125 -1.75 3.07 -16.12
C ASP A 125 -1.43 4.52 -15.75
N ALA A 126 -1.89 4.98 -14.57
CA ALA A 126 -1.52 6.29 -14.03
C ALA A 126 -0.05 6.36 -13.58
N GLY A 127 0.69 5.25 -13.59
CA GLY A 127 2.06 5.16 -13.13
C GLY A 127 2.18 5.21 -11.60
N LEU A 128 1.27 4.55 -10.91
CA LEU A 128 1.31 4.33 -9.46
C LEU A 128 1.81 2.91 -9.14
N TYR A 129 2.40 2.73 -7.95
CA TYR A 129 2.42 1.42 -7.30
C TYR A 129 1.00 1.10 -6.82
N VAL A 130 0.61 -0.15 -6.88
CA VAL A 130 -0.72 -0.60 -6.48
C VAL A 130 -0.60 -1.69 -5.41
N ILE A 131 -1.25 -1.49 -4.27
CA ILE A 131 -1.41 -2.52 -3.23
C ILE A 131 -2.84 -3.03 -3.29
N LEU A 132 -3.01 -4.33 -3.48
CA LEU A 132 -4.29 -5.04 -3.49
C LEU A 132 -4.37 -5.99 -2.30
N ASN A 133 -5.47 -5.96 -1.55
CA ASN A 133 -5.61 -6.76 -0.32
C ASN A 133 -6.90 -7.57 -0.22
N SER A 134 -7.01 -8.34 0.90
CA SER A 134 -8.26 -8.90 1.44
C SER A 134 -8.65 -8.09 2.69
N HIS A 135 -9.75 -7.30 2.60
CA HIS A 135 -10.02 -6.25 3.59
C HIS A 135 -11.00 -6.69 4.70
N HIS A 136 -12.30 -6.69 4.46
CA HIS A 136 -13.31 -7.03 5.47
C HIS A 136 -13.72 -8.51 5.46
N ASP A 137 -12.74 -9.39 5.44
CA ASP A 137 -12.93 -10.84 5.40
C ASP A 137 -12.59 -11.52 6.73
N CYS A 138 -12.43 -10.76 7.83
CA CYS A 138 -11.98 -11.25 9.14
C CYS A 138 -12.79 -12.42 9.70
N GLU A 139 -14.08 -12.51 9.36
CA GLU A 139 -14.92 -13.67 9.76
C GLU A 139 -14.44 -14.99 9.13
N LYS A 140 -13.78 -14.94 7.98
CA LYS A 140 -13.28 -16.12 7.25
C LYS A 140 -11.94 -16.59 7.78
N TYR A 141 -11.08 -15.66 8.20
CA TYR A 141 -9.77 -15.95 8.77
C TYR A 141 -9.67 -15.52 10.25
N PHE A 142 -10.74 -15.78 11.02
CA PHE A 142 -10.76 -15.48 12.46
C PHE A 142 -9.57 -16.17 13.16
N PRO A 143 -8.65 -15.41 13.82
CA PRO A 143 -7.34 -15.92 14.18
C PRO A 143 -7.35 -16.67 15.53
N THR A 144 -7.92 -17.86 15.56
CA THR A 144 -7.86 -18.79 16.67
C THR A 144 -7.40 -20.17 16.21
N GLU A 145 -6.81 -20.98 17.09
CA GLU A 145 -6.39 -22.35 16.77
C GLU A 145 -7.56 -23.20 16.24
N GLU A 146 -8.77 -23.00 16.79
CA GLU A 146 -9.98 -23.70 16.35
C GLU A 146 -10.32 -23.40 14.87
N ASN A 147 -10.10 -22.15 14.41
CA ASN A 147 -10.46 -21.73 13.06
C ASN A 147 -9.26 -21.69 12.09
N LEU A 148 -8.05 -21.92 12.55
CA LEU A 148 -6.81 -21.70 11.79
C LEU A 148 -6.83 -22.40 10.42
N GLU A 149 -7.17 -23.68 10.38
CA GLU A 149 -7.19 -24.44 9.12
C GLU A 149 -8.25 -23.94 8.14
N ASN A 150 -9.40 -23.44 8.63
CA ASN A 150 -10.41 -22.80 7.78
C ASN A 150 -9.89 -21.46 7.22
N GLY A 151 -9.23 -20.66 8.07
CA GLY A 151 -8.61 -19.38 7.65
C GLY A 151 -7.53 -19.59 6.60
N LYS A 152 -6.65 -20.57 6.78
CA LYS A 152 -5.63 -20.96 5.81
C LYS A 152 -6.24 -21.42 4.48
N ALA A 153 -7.28 -22.27 4.54
CA ALA A 153 -7.98 -22.74 3.34
C ALA A 153 -8.66 -21.60 2.57
N TYR A 154 -9.30 -20.67 3.29
CA TYR A 154 -9.88 -19.47 2.69
C TYR A 154 -8.82 -18.62 1.98
N LEU A 155 -7.73 -18.28 2.69
CA LEU A 155 -6.66 -17.46 2.11
C LEU A 155 -6.01 -18.13 0.89
N ALA A 156 -5.74 -19.43 0.98
CA ALA A 156 -5.20 -20.18 -0.15
C ALA A 156 -6.15 -20.13 -1.36
N ALA A 157 -7.46 -20.32 -1.16
CA ALA A 157 -8.44 -20.29 -2.24
C ALA A 157 -8.55 -18.91 -2.89
N VAL A 158 -8.60 -17.84 -2.09
CA VAL A 158 -8.70 -16.45 -2.57
C VAL A 158 -7.42 -16.06 -3.32
N TRP A 159 -6.25 -16.25 -2.69
CA TRP A 159 -4.99 -15.81 -3.28
C TRP A 159 -4.53 -16.65 -4.46
N THR A 160 -4.95 -17.90 -4.59
CA THR A 160 -4.75 -18.68 -5.81
C THR A 160 -5.44 -18.02 -7.00
N GLN A 161 -6.70 -17.59 -6.84
CA GLN A 161 -7.46 -16.95 -7.92
C GLN A 161 -6.93 -15.56 -8.27
N ILE A 162 -6.60 -14.74 -7.25
CA ILE A 162 -6.03 -13.42 -7.45
C ILE A 162 -4.65 -13.53 -8.12
N SER A 163 -3.77 -14.40 -7.62
CA SER A 163 -2.43 -14.57 -8.18
C SER A 163 -2.45 -15.10 -9.61
N GLU A 164 -3.40 -15.98 -9.97
CA GLU A 164 -3.57 -16.43 -11.35
C GLU A 164 -4.08 -15.31 -12.28
N ARG A 165 -5.05 -14.49 -11.82
CA ARG A 165 -5.57 -13.35 -12.60
C ARG A 165 -4.49 -12.33 -12.90
N PHE A 166 -3.60 -12.07 -11.95
CA PHE A 166 -2.59 -11.00 -12.02
C PHE A 166 -1.15 -11.50 -12.24
N LYS A 167 -0.95 -12.75 -12.64
CA LYS A 167 0.41 -13.35 -12.76
C LYS A 167 1.35 -12.61 -13.71
N ASP A 168 0.81 -11.98 -14.75
CA ASP A 168 1.55 -11.26 -15.79
C ASP A 168 1.74 -9.75 -15.47
N TYR A 169 1.19 -9.28 -14.35
CA TYR A 169 1.38 -7.91 -13.85
C TYR A 169 2.72 -7.81 -13.13
N ASP A 170 3.49 -6.79 -13.45
CA ASP A 170 4.82 -6.59 -12.90
C ASP A 170 4.83 -6.28 -11.38
N GLU A 171 6.01 -6.10 -10.80
CA GLU A 171 6.20 -5.88 -9.36
C GLU A 171 5.65 -4.54 -8.85
N ARG A 172 5.11 -3.68 -9.70
CA ARG A 172 4.36 -2.50 -9.26
C ARG A 172 3.01 -2.85 -8.63
N LEU A 173 2.50 -4.05 -8.89
CA LEU A 173 1.35 -4.61 -8.19
C LEU A 173 1.83 -5.46 -7.02
N ILE A 174 1.54 -5.01 -5.81
CA ILE A 174 1.86 -5.63 -4.53
C ILE A 174 0.61 -6.33 -3.99
N PHE A 175 0.74 -7.51 -3.42
CA PHE A 175 -0.36 -8.19 -2.73
C PHE A 175 -0.19 -8.08 -1.21
N GLU A 176 -1.26 -7.73 -0.50
CA GLU A 176 -1.32 -7.68 0.96
C GLU A 176 -2.29 -8.74 1.47
N SER A 177 -1.79 -9.67 2.28
CA SER A 177 -2.46 -10.92 2.67
C SER A 177 -3.85 -10.71 3.26
N MET A 178 -3.93 -9.84 4.25
CA MET A 178 -5.12 -9.49 5.05
C MET A 178 -5.00 -8.01 5.45
N ASN A 179 -6.14 -7.38 5.73
CA ASN A 179 -6.16 -6.00 6.22
C ASN A 179 -5.76 -5.91 7.70
N GLU A 180 -6.67 -6.22 8.57
CA GLU A 180 -6.52 -6.13 10.03
C GLU A 180 -7.08 -7.40 10.68
N PRO A 181 -6.39 -8.55 10.54
CA PRO A 181 -6.83 -9.79 11.15
C PRO A 181 -6.83 -9.65 12.67
N ARG A 182 -7.98 -9.94 13.32
CA ARG A 182 -8.16 -9.72 14.74
C ARG A 182 -9.32 -10.51 15.31
N LEU A 183 -9.44 -10.55 16.63
CA LEU A 183 -10.51 -11.23 17.36
C LEU A 183 -11.81 -10.39 17.35
N ILE A 184 -12.42 -10.24 16.15
CA ILE A 184 -13.62 -9.41 15.93
C ILE A 184 -14.75 -9.76 16.89
N ASN A 185 -15.53 -8.75 17.31
CA ASN A 185 -16.66 -8.89 18.22
C ASN A 185 -16.31 -9.44 19.62
N THR A 186 -15.03 -9.35 20.03
CA THR A 186 -14.61 -9.69 21.38
C THR A 186 -14.10 -8.46 22.13
N ALA A 187 -13.94 -8.56 23.45
CA ALA A 187 -13.32 -7.50 24.25
C ALA A 187 -11.83 -7.29 23.90
N LYS A 188 -11.22 -8.20 23.16
CA LYS A 188 -9.81 -8.18 22.73
C LYS A 188 -9.65 -7.83 21.26
N GLU A 189 -10.68 -7.34 20.62
CA GLU A 189 -10.67 -7.02 19.19
C GLU A 189 -9.51 -6.09 18.80
N TRP A 190 -9.37 -4.98 19.51
CA TRP A 190 -8.39 -3.94 19.20
C TRP A 190 -7.22 -3.88 20.18
N TRP A 191 -7.42 -4.44 21.38
CA TRP A 191 -6.51 -4.22 22.46
C TRP A 191 -6.43 -5.42 23.42
N PHE A 192 -5.24 -5.84 23.72
CA PHE A 192 -4.95 -6.84 24.75
C PHE A 192 -3.54 -6.58 25.35
N THR A 193 -3.29 -7.09 26.54
CA THR A 193 -1.99 -6.96 27.19
C THR A 193 -0.96 -7.89 26.55
N GLU A 194 0.31 -7.55 26.64
CA GLU A 194 1.44 -8.28 26.03
C GLU A 194 1.43 -9.81 26.32
N ASN A 195 0.97 -10.20 27.51
CA ASN A 195 0.95 -11.60 27.94
C ASN A 195 -0.45 -12.22 27.91
N ASP A 196 -1.42 -11.60 27.22
CA ASP A 196 -2.76 -12.17 27.09
C ASP A 196 -2.73 -13.43 26.24
N PRO A 197 -3.20 -14.59 26.76
CA PRO A 197 -3.08 -15.87 26.03
C PRO A 197 -3.86 -15.90 24.73
N ASP A 198 -5.06 -15.30 24.65
CA ASP A 198 -5.86 -15.28 23.43
C ASP A 198 -5.25 -14.32 22.41
N GLY A 199 -4.70 -13.19 22.87
CA GLY A 199 -3.96 -12.27 22.02
C GLY A 199 -2.70 -12.89 21.41
N LEU A 200 -1.92 -13.63 22.22
CA LEU A 200 -0.74 -14.35 21.76
C LEU A 200 -1.11 -15.50 20.81
N GLU A 201 -2.22 -16.21 21.06
CA GLU A 201 -2.77 -17.20 20.13
C GLU A 201 -3.12 -16.55 18.79
N SER A 202 -3.84 -15.44 18.83
CA SER A 202 -4.21 -14.69 17.62
C SER A 202 -3.00 -14.29 16.79
N ILE A 203 -1.93 -13.77 17.43
CA ILE A 203 -0.70 -13.41 16.72
C ILE A 203 -0.08 -14.65 16.04
N ARG A 204 0.04 -15.78 16.74
CA ARG A 204 0.60 -17.02 16.18
C ARG A 204 -0.23 -17.54 15.01
N CYS A 205 -1.55 -17.54 15.12
CA CYS A 205 -2.43 -17.94 14.02
C CYS A 205 -2.24 -17.03 12.78
N ILE A 206 -2.08 -15.73 12.99
CA ILE A 206 -1.83 -14.77 11.89
C ILE A 206 -0.47 -15.04 11.23
N VAL A 207 0.57 -15.37 11.99
CA VAL A 207 1.88 -15.75 11.43
C VAL A 207 1.75 -16.95 10.50
N GLU A 208 1.02 -17.99 10.90
CA GLU A 208 0.79 -19.18 10.06
C GLU A 208 -0.07 -18.87 8.81
N MET A 209 -1.08 -18.03 8.96
CA MET A 209 -1.90 -17.57 7.84
C MET A 209 -1.10 -16.73 6.84
N ASN A 210 -0.21 -15.84 7.32
CA ASN A 210 0.71 -15.08 6.48
C ASN A 210 1.67 -16.01 5.71
N GLN A 211 2.20 -17.07 6.34
CA GLN A 211 3.01 -18.06 5.65
C GLN A 211 2.20 -18.76 4.55
N THR A 212 0.97 -19.17 4.85
CA THR A 212 0.07 -19.79 3.86
C THR A 212 -0.15 -18.87 2.64
N PHE A 213 -0.33 -17.57 2.87
CA PHE A 213 -0.45 -16.60 1.79
C PHE A 213 0.81 -16.53 0.94
N VAL A 214 1.99 -16.39 1.56
CA VAL A 214 3.27 -16.33 0.84
C VAL A 214 3.47 -17.60 0.01
N ASP A 215 3.32 -18.77 0.60
CA ASP A 215 3.46 -20.06 -0.09
C ASP A 215 2.50 -20.18 -1.27
N THR A 216 1.24 -19.75 -1.08
CA THR A 216 0.21 -19.78 -2.13
C THR A 216 0.61 -18.92 -3.31
N VAL A 217 0.99 -17.67 -3.09
CA VAL A 217 1.39 -16.77 -4.18
C VAL A 217 2.67 -17.27 -4.85
N ARG A 218 3.67 -17.71 -4.08
CA ARG A 218 4.96 -18.21 -4.61
C ARG A 218 4.82 -19.52 -5.38
N SER A 219 3.77 -20.32 -5.12
CA SER A 219 3.45 -21.51 -5.92
C SER A 219 2.99 -21.16 -7.34
N GLY A 220 2.46 -19.94 -7.54
CA GLY A 220 2.03 -19.42 -8.84
C GLY A 220 3.20 -19.21 -9.82
N GLU A 221 2.87 -18.73 -11.02
CA GLU A 221 3.82 -18.53 -12.11
C GLU A 221 4.17 -17.04 -12.33
N HIS A 222 5.09 -16.77 -13.21
CA HIS A 222 5.49 -15.45 -13.71
C HIS A 222 5.91 -14.51 -12.55
N TYR A 223 5.34 -13.27 -12.51
CA TYR A 223 5.67 -12.27 -11.49
C TYR A 223 5.28 -12.66 -10.06
N ASN A 224 4.44 -13.70 -9.87
CA ASN A 224 4.16 -14.22 -8.54
C ASN A 224 5.41 -14.77 -7.83
N LYS A 225 6.44 -15.17 -8.58
CA LYS A 225 7.73 -15.61 -8.03
C LYS A 225 8.54 -14.47 -7.41
N THR A 226 8.32 -13.22 -7.85
CA THR A 226 9.19 -12.09 -7.51
C THR A 226 8.44 -10.85 -7.00
N ARG A 227 7.09 -10.76 -7.16
CA ARG A 227 6.35 -9.59 -6.66
C ARG A 227 6.51 -9.41 -5.16
N TYR A 228 6.47 -8.17 -4.71
CA TYR A 228 6.46 -7.87 -3.30
C TYR A 228 5.14 -8.28 -2.66
N LEU A 229 5.22 -8.85 -1.46
CA LEU A 229 4.10 -9.28 -0.66
C LEU A 229 4.09 -8.50 0.65
N MET A 230 2.90 -8.13 1.13
CA MET A 230 2.74 -7.45 2.41
C MET A 230 1.97 -8.32 3.38
N VAL A 231 2.37 -8.30 4.64
CA VAL A 231 1.74 -9.10 5.69
C VAL A 231 1.53 -8.27 6.96
N PRO A 232 0.34 -8.31 7.59
CA PRO A 232 0.07 -7.62 8.84
C PRO A 232 0.38 -8.49 10.07
N SER A 233 0.53 -7.83 11.21
CA SER A 233 0.35 -8.45 12.53
C SER A 233 -1.13 -8.43 12.94
N ASN A 234 -1.46 -8.84 14.18
CA ASN A 234 -2.82 -8.69 14.72
C ASN A 234 -3.26 -7.23 14.67
N ALA A 235 -4.45 -6.99 14.10
CA ALA A 235 -5.02 -5.67 13.82
C ALA A 235 -4.11 -4.74 13.00
N ALA A 236 -3.14 -5.28 12.27
CA ALA A 236 -2.04 -4.53 11.64
C ALA A 236 -1.32 -3.56 12.59
N SER A 237 -1.43 -3.78 13.89
CA SER A 237 -0.95 -2.88 14.93
C SER A 237 0.58 -2.92 15.04
N ALA A 238 1.20 -1.75 15.15
CA ALA A 238 2.64 -1.64 15.44
C ALA A 238 3.01 -2.37 16.74
N GLN A 239 2.22 -2.24 17.80
CA GLN A 239 2.46 -2.91 19.06
C GLN A 239 2.49 -4.43 18.92
N ASN A 240 1.53 -5.01 18.17
CA ASN A 240 1.46 -6.45 17.99
C ASN A 240 2.57 -6.97 17.05
N ALA A 241 3.00 -6.17 16.09
CA ALA A 241 4.19 -6.46 15.27
C ALA A 241 5.48 -6.47 16.12
N LEU A 242 5.56 -5.64 17.14
CA LEU A 242 6.70 -5.59 18.06
C LEU A 242 6.71 -6.72 19.09
N SER A 243 5.61 -7.48 19.25
CA SER A 243 5.56 -8.67 20.13
C SER A 243 6.56 -9.74 19.71
N ASP A 244 7.14 -10.45 20.67
CA ASP A 244 8.01 -11.61 20.40
C ASP A 244 7.25 -12.81 19.79
N ALA A 245 5.92 -12.81 19.88
CA ALA A 245 5.07 -13.81 19.23
C ALA A 245 4.92 -13.60 17.72
N PHE A 246 5.26 -12.41 17.20
CA PHE A 246 5.18 -12.11 15.78
C PHE A 246 6.52 -12.31 15.08
N SER A 247 6.48 -13.02 13.96
CA SER A 247 7.61 -13.15 13.04
C SER A 247 7.16 -12.95 11.60
N MET A 248 8.07 -12.46 10.76
CA MET A 248 7.86 -12.40 9.32
C MET A 248 7.87 -13.83 8.76
N PRO A 249 7.03 -14.11 7.73
CA PRO A 249 7.06 -15.39 7.05
C PRO A 249 8.38 -15.61 6.28
N GLU A 250 8.73 -16.87 6.07
CA GLU A 250 9.84 -17.25 5.19
C GLU A 250 9.44 -17.01 3.72
N ASP A 251 10.36 -16.46 2.93
CA ASP A 251 10.18 -16.20 1.51
C ASP A 251 11.51 -16.37 0.75
N GLU A 252 11.57 -17.33 -0.18
CA GLU A 252 12.78 -17.56 -0.99
C GLU A 252 13.15 -16.36 -1.87
N ALA A 253 12.18 -15.50 -2.19
CA ALA A 253 12.42 -14.28 -2.97
C ALA A 253 12.95 -13.12 -2.12
N ASP A 254 12.90 -13.21 -0.79
CA ASP A 254 13.27 -12.15 0.16
C ASP A 254 12.53 -10.82 -0.11
N ARG A 255 11.23 -10.92 -0.45
CA ARG A 255 10.39 -9.78 -0.88
C ARG A 255 9.10 -9.64 -0.09
N VAL A 256 9.17 -9.90 1.22
CA VAL A 256 8.05 -9.66 2.13
C VAL A 256 8.25 -8.35 2.90
N ILE A 257 7.18 -7.61 3.04
CA ILE A 257 7.07 -6.29 3.66
C ILE A 257 6.08 -6.39 4.82
N LEU A 258 6.39 -5.77 5.95
CA LEU A 258 5.45 -5.61 7.06
C LEU A 258 4.44 -4.50 6.74
N SER A 259 3.15 -4.81 6.82
CA SER A 259 2.05 -3.83 6.79
C SER A 259 1.67 -3.43 8.21
N VAL A 260 1.65 -2.12 8.47
CA VAL A 260 1.26 -1.54 9.76
C VAL A 260 0.20 -0.48 9.55
N HIS A 261 -0.85 -0.50 10.36
CA HIS A 261 -1.84 0.57 10.44
C HIS A 261 -1.65 1.35 11.75
N ALA A 262 -1.43 2.64 11.64
CA ALA A 262 -1.08 3.43 12.82
C ALA A 262 -1.71 4.82 12.79
N TYR A 263 -2.94 4.89 13.27
CA TYR A 263 -3.63 6.14 13.58
C TYR A 263 -3.16 6.65 14.95
N SER A 264 -1.91 7.07 14.99
CA SER A 264 -1.18 7.36 16.22
C SER A 264 -0.74 8.82 16.31
N PRO A 265 -0.75 9.39 17.52
CA PRO A 265 -1.32 8.84 18.76
C PRO A 265 -2.85 8.75 18.72
N TYR A 266 -3.44 7.72 19.30
CA TYR A 266 -4.88 7.47 19.23
C TYR A 266 -5.73 8.67 19.65
N ASP A 267 -5.37 9.32 20.77
CA ASP A 267 -6.11 10.47 21.28
C ASP A 267 -6.06 11.71 20.37
N PHE A 268 -5.03 11.84 19.55
CA PHE A 268 -4.98 12.87 18.50
C PHE A 268 -5.67 12.42 17.22
N ALA A 269 -5.36 11.20 16.75
CA ALA A 269 -5.68 10.75 15.42
C ALA A 269 -7.11 10.18 15.26
N MET A 270 -7.64 9.49 16.31
CA MET A 270 -8.91 8.74 16.20
C MET A 270 -9.94 9.15 17.24
N ASN A 271 -9.53 9.47 18.47
CA ASN A 271 -10.45 9.78 19.56
C ASN A 271 -11.06 11.18 19.38
N ALA A 272 -12.35 11.24 19.04
CA ALA A 272 -13.07 12.51 18.88
C ALA A 272 -13.07 13.40 20.15
N ASN A 273 -12.93 12.78 21.34
CA ASN A 273 -12.85 13.46 22.62
C ASN A 273 -11.42 13.63 23.13
N GLY A 274 -10.43 13.19 22.35
CA GLY A 274 -9.02 13.34 22.66
C GLY A 274 -8.53 14.76 22.41
N TYR A 275 -7.25 14.99 22.65
CA TYR A 275 -6.65 16.31 22.48
C TYR A 275 -6.60 16.75 21.00
N THR A 276 -6.58 18.07 20.80
CA THR A 276 -6.63 18.70 19.47
C THR A 276 -5.33 19.38 19.08
N GLU A 277 -4.47 19.70 20.05
CA GLU A 277 -3.22 20.42 19.85
C GLU A 277 -2.06 19.45 19.57
N TRP A 278 -1.24 19.78 18.57
CA TRP A 278 0.01 19.08 18.27
C TRP A 278 1.21 20.00 18.47
N THR A 279 2.10 19.63 19.39
CA THR A 279 3.29 20.41 19.75
C THR A 279 4.55 19.55 19.68
N GLU A 280 5.72 20.18 19.66
CA GLU A 280 7.02 19.48 19.71
C GLU A 280 7.14 18.51 20.89
N GLU A 281 6.49 18.82 22.02
CA GLU A 281 6.48 17.95 23.21
C GLU A 281 5.77 16.62 22.96
N ARG A 282 4.93 16.53 21.94
CA ARG A 282 4.21 15.31 21.55
C ARG A 282 4.94 14.47 20.49
N ALA A 283 5.95 15.00 19.84
CA ALA A 283 6.72 14.24 18.84
C ALA A 283 7.23 12.87 19.36
N PRO A 284 7.61 12.70 20.65
CA PRO A 284 7.97 11.39 21.18
C PRO A 284 6.85 10.34 21.17
N GLU A 285 5.57 10.74 21.05
CA GLU A 285 4.45 9.80 20.92
C GLU A 285 4.48 9.02 19.58
N LEU A 286 5.34 9.43 18.63
CA LEU A 286 5.62 8.74 17.37
C LEU A 286 6.83 7.80 17.46
N SER A 287 7.36 7.49 18.66
CA SER A 287 8.56 6.64 18.83
C SER A 287 8.38 5.21 18.35
N PHE A 288 7.13 4.72 18.22
CA PHE A 288 6.86 3.40 17.66
C PHE A 288 7.47 3.21 16.26
N LEU A 289 7.66 4.29 15.49
CA LEU A 289 8.34 4.25 14.19
C LEU A 289 9.83 3.92 14.34
N ASP A 290 10.48 4.37 15.42
CA ASP A 290 11.87 3.98 15.71
C ASP A 290 11.95 2.51 16.13
N ASP A 291 10.97 2.04 16.93
CA ASP A 291 10.92 0.64 17.37
C ASP A 291 10.71 -0.31 16.19
N LEU A 292 9.84 0.06 15.23
CA LEU A 292 9.67 -0.67 13.98
C LEU A 292 10.95 -0.68 13.13
N TYR A 293 11.66 0.45 13.05
CA TYR A 293 12.95 0.51 12.36
C TYR A 293 13.97 -0.45 12.99
N GLU A 294 14.13 -0.45 14.31
CA GLU A 294 15.08 -1.31 15.00
C GLU A 294 14.75 -2.80 14.85
N LYS A 295 13.45 -3.17 14.91
CA LYS A 295 13.06 -4.58 14.80
C LYS A 295 13.03 -5.10 13.37
N PHE A 296 12.57 -4.31 12.39
CA PHE A 296 12.31 -4.78 11.02
C PHE A 296 13.26 -4.18 9.98
N VAL A 297 13.27 -2.85 9.83
CA VAL A 297 14.01 -2.20 8.73
C VAL A 297 15.50 -2.48 8.82
N LYS A 298 16.07 -2.36 10.01
CA LYS A 298 17.48 -2.62 10.29
C LYS A 298 17.88 -4.09 10.06
N ASN A 299 16.90 -4.98 10.11
CA ASN A 299 17.08 -6.41 9.88
C ASN A 299 16.70 -6.84 8.45
N GLY A 300 16.49 -5.89 7.53
CA GLY A 300 16.29 -6.14 6.11
C GLY A 300 14.83 -6.26 5.68
N TYR A 301 13.85 -6.09 6.56
CA TYR A 301 12.44 -6.12 6.21
C TYR A 301 11.91 -4.72 5.92
N GLY A 302 11.30 -4.52 4.75
CA GLY A 302 10.55 -3.31 4.45
C GLY A 302 9.34 -3.15 5.38
N VAL A 303 9.01 -1.90 5.70
CA VAL A 303 7.81 -1.55 6.48
C VAL A 303 7.03 -0.49 5.72
N VAL A 304 5.72 -0.73 5.57
CA VAL A 304 4.76 0.22 5.00
C VAL A 304 3.73 0.54 6.07
N ILE A 305 3.54 1.83 6.35
CA ILE A 305 2.39 2.28 7.11
C ILE A 305 1.21 2.31 6.13
N GLY A 306 0.48 1.18 6.05
CA GLY A 306 -0.58 0.93 5.07
C GLY A 306 -1.81 1.80 5.29
N GLU A 307 -2.04 2.22 6.54
CA GLU A 307 -3.07 3.19 6.88
C GLU A 307 -2.59 4.15 7.97
N MET A 308 -2.77 5.44 7.72
CA MET A 308 -2.58 6.50 8.70
C MET A 308 -3.54 7.65 8.41
N GLY A 309 -3.80 8.47 9.40
CA GLY A 309 -4.66 9.65 9.27
C GLY A 309 -4.97 10.28 10.61
N ALA A 310 -5.53 11.47 10.61
CA ALA A 310 -6.08 12.11 11.81
C ALA A 310 -7.45 12.73 11.48
N ILE A 311 -8.45 12.40 12.30
CA ILE A 311 -9.78 12.96 12.17
C ILE A 311 -9.78 14.49 12.34
N ASN A 312 -10.65 15.15 11.61
CA ASN A 312 -10.82 16.59 11.77
C ASN A 312 -11.60 16.91 13.06
N LYS A 313 -10.95 17.60 13.99
CA LYS A 313 -11.52 18.11 15.24
C LYS A 313 -11.56 19.64 15.27
N ASP A 314 -11.67 20.27 14.08
CA ASP A 314 -11.54 21.71 13.87
C ASP A 314 -10.15 22.26 14.24
N ASN A 315 -9.12 21.46 13.96
CA ASN A 315 -7.72 21.66 14.36
C ASN A 315 -6.78 21.55 13.17
N TYR A 316 -7.04 22.28 12.09
CA TYR A 316 -6.34 22.10 10.80
C TYR A 316 -4.84 22.32 10.92
N GLU A 317 -4.40 23.39 11.57
CA GLU A 317 -2.96 23.70 11.72
C GLU A 317 -2.21 22.61 12.51
N ASP A 318 -2.83 22.08 13.56
CA ASP A 318 -2.28 20.98 14.35
C ASP A 318 -2.18 19.68 13.53
N ARG A 319 -3.16 19.43 12.68
CA ARG A 319 -3.12 18.29 11.75
C ARG A 319 -2.00 18.42 10.71
N ILE A 320 -1.71 19.63 10.23
CA ILE A 320 -0.55 19.90 9.35
C ILE A 320 0.75 19.58 10.09
N ALA A 321 0.91 20.10 11.31
CA ALA A 321 2.09 19.87 12.12
C ALA A 321 2.30 18.38 12.43
N TRP A 322 1.24 17.69 12.86
CA TRP A 322 1.24 16.24 13.08
C TRP A 322 1.62 15.46 11.81
N ALA A 323 0.99 15.76 10.68
CA ALA A 323 1.23 15.06 9.42
C ALA A 323 2.67 15.23 8.94
N LYS A 324 3.24 16.43 9.12
CA LYS A 324 4.64 16.71 8.84
C LYS A 324 5.56 15.86 9.73
N ASP A 325 5.41 15.93 11.05
CA ASP A 325 6.27 15.21 12.00
C ASP A 325 6.16 13.69 11.82
N TYR A 326 4.94 13.19 11.58
CA TYR A 326 4.70 11.77 11.33
C TYR A 326 5.44 11.28 10.09
N THR A 327 5.26 11.95 8.95
CA THR A 327 5.88 11.54 7.69
C THR A 327 7.38 11.84 7.65
N GLU A 328 7.86 12.88 8.33
CA GLU A 328 9.29 13.14 8.50
C GLU A 328 9.97 11.98 9.24
N LYS A 329 9.37 11.55 10.35
CA LYS A 329 9.90 10.44 11.15
C LYS A 329 9.81 9.10 10.41
N ALA A 330 8.69 8.82 9.74
CA ALA A 330 8.54 7.62 8.92
C ALA A 330 9.58 7.57 7.79
N SER A 331 9.76 8.67 7.06
CA SER A 331 10.74 8.79 5.99
C SER A 331 12.18 8.63 6.50
N ALA A 332 12.53 9.25 7.64
CA ALA A 332 13.84 9.10 8.27
C ALA A 332 14.15 7.64 8.63
N ASN A 333 13.11 6.85 8.95
CA ASN A 333 13.16 5.43 9.25
C ASN A 333 12.93 4.53 8.00
N LYS A 334 13.01 5.10 6.79
CA LYS A 334 12.82 4.38 5.52
C LYS A 334 11.46 3.66 5.40
N MET A 335 10.41 4.25 5.94
CA MET A 335 9.04 3.75 5.81
C MET A 335 8.23 4.65 4.89
N SER A 336 7.39 4.08 4.06
CA SER A 336 6.36 4.79 3.31
C SER A 336 5.06 4.87 4.11
N CYS A 337 4.23 5.87 3.79
CA CYS A 337 2.95 6.07 4.45
C CYS A 337 1.82 6.12 3.42
N PHE A 338 0.71 5.45 3.71
CA PHE A 338 -0.51 5.49 2.91
C PHE A 338 -1.61 6.17 3.72
N LEU A 339 -2.03 7.34 3.25
CA LEU A 339 -3.11 8.09 3.87
C LEU A 339 -4.44 7.37 3.66
N TRP A 340 -5.16 7.08 4.75
CA TRP A 340 -6.53 6.61 4.65
C TRP A 340 -7.45 7.72 4.19
N ASP A 341 -8.23 7.48 3.15
CA ASP A 341 -9.22 8.42 2.63
C ASP A 341 -10.53 7.68 2.36
N ASN A 342 -11.53 7.93 3.18
CA ASN A 342 -12.88 7.43 3.01
C ASN A 342 -13.85 8.48 2.44
N ASN A 343 -13.31 9.58 1.88
CA ASN A 343 -14.07 10.71 1.33
C ASN A 343 -15.06 11.37 2.33
N GLY A 344 -14.90 11.06 3.62
CA GLY A 344 -15.72 11.61 4.69
C GLY A 344 -15.18 12.95 5.19
N THR A 345 -16.04 13.96 5.35
CA THR A 345 -15.64 15.32 5.75
C THR A 345 -16.25 15.77 7.07
N LYS A 346 -17.07 14.94 7.73
CA LYS A 346 -17.75 15.32 8.98
C LYS A 346 -16.74 15.46 10.11
N ILE A 347 -16.76 16.61 10.80
CA ILE A 347 -15.92 16.91 11.97
C ILE A 347 -16.27 15.99 13.14
N GLY A 348 -15.24 15.57 13.90
CA GLY A 348 -15.37 14.82 15.14
C GLY A 348 -15.82 13.37 14.95
N SER A 349 -15.55 12.77 13.81
CA SER A 349 -15.83 11.36 13.54
C SER A 349 -14.77 10.78 12.57
N GLU A 350 -14.76 9.48 12.36
CA GLU A 350 -13.84 8.77 11.49
C GLU A 350 -14.04 9.15 10.01
N ASN A 351 -13.64 10.35 9.69
CA ASN A 351 -13.69 10.92 8.36
C ASN A 351 -12.34 11.53 8.01
N PHE A 352 -11.73 11.03 6.93
CA PHE A 352 -10.35 11.27 6.58
C PHE A 352 -10.19 11.79 5.14
N ALA A 353 -11.22 12.46 4.59
CA ALA A 353 -11.14 12.93 3.22
C ALA A 353 -9.93 13.84 2.99
N MET A 354 -9.11 13.49 2.02
CA MET A 354 -8.08 14.34 1.43
C MET A 354 -8.51 14.81 0.04
N ILE A 355 -9.16 13.93 -0.73
CA ILE A 355 -9.59 14.19 -2.10
C ILE A 355 -11.12 14.18 -2.18
N ASP A 356 -11.72 15.27 -2.68
CA ASP A 356 -13.08 15.26 -3.20
C ASP A 356 -13.11 14.45 -4.49
N ARG A 357 -13.55 13.22 -4.39
CA ARG A 357 -13.54 12.26 -5.51
C ARG A 357 -14.50 12.64 -6.65
N ARG A 358 -15.55 13.44 -6.37
CA ARG A 358 -16.52 13.87 -7.37
C ARG A 358 -16.06 15.07 -8.17
N ASN A 359 -15.35 15.99 -7.50
CA ASN A 359 -14.95 17.27 -8.08
C ASN A 359 -13.44 17.36 -8.37
N GLN A 360 -12.68 16.30 -8.06
CA GLN A 360 -11.22 16.23 -8.23
C GLN A 360 -10.54 17.45 -7.61
N LYS A 361 -10.70 17.59 -6.30
CA LYS A 361 -10.17 18.70 -5.51
C LYS A 361 -9.54 18.20 -4.21
N ILE A 362 -8.40 18.77 -3.85
CA ILE A 362 -7.78 18.53 -2.55
C ILE A 362 -8.51 19.36 -1.49
N TYR A 363 -8.96 18.72 -0.40
CA TYR A 363 -9.58 19.41 0.73
C TYR A 363 -8.55 20.15 1.59
N TYR A 364 -7.35 19.57 1.79
CA TYR A 364 -6.33 20.04 2.71
C TYR A 364 -4.96 20.13 2.02
N PRO A 365 -4.76 21.10 1.09
CA PRO A 365 -3.56 21.16 0.24
C PRO A 365 -2.27 21.39 1.05
N GLU A 366 -2.30 22.20 2.10
CA GLU A 366 -1.11 22.47 2.92
C GLU A 366 -0.69 21.21 3.71
N MET A 367 -1.65 20.43 4.22
CA MET A 367 -1.37 19.16 4.88
C MET A 367 -0.76 18.15 3.91
N LEU A 368 -1.30 18.03 2.69
CA LEU A 368 -0.73 17.15 1.67
C LEU A 368 0.68 17.58 1.28
N GLN A 369 0.92 18.88 1.08
CA GLN A 369 2.25 19.40 0.76
C GLN A 369 3.26 19.14 1.88
N ALA A 370 2.86 19.28 3.15
CA ALA A 370 3.73 18.98 4.29
C ALA A 370 4.17 17.51 4.30
N MET A 371 3.26 16.57 3.98
CA MET A 371 3.59 15.16 3.87
C MET A 371 4.50 14.86 2.67
N LEU A 372 4.18 15.38 1.48
CA LEU A 372 4.95 15.15 0.25
C LEU A 372 6.38 15.67 0.35
N ALA A 373 6.61 16.77 1.07
CA ALA A 373 7.94 17.36 1.25
C ALA A 373 8.94 16.39 1.90
N ASN A 374 8.47 15.45 2.70
CA ASN A 374 9.31 14.47 3.42
C ASN A 374 9.72 13.26 2.56
N TYR A 375 9.16 13.13 1.35
CA TYR A 375 9.40 12.01 0.42
C TYR A 375 9.99 12.45 -0.93
N GLN A 376 10.61 13.61 -1.00
CA GLN A 376 11.23 14.13 -2.21
C GLN A 376 12.52 13.41 -2.60
#